data_5c9f05e3f793479e07bbbf13e0c3596f
#
_entry.id   5c9f05e3f793479e07bbbf13e0c3596f
#
_cell.length_a   1.000
_cell.length_b   1.000
_cell.length_c   1.000
_cell.angle_alpha   90.00
_cell.angle_beta   90.00
_cell.angle_gamma   90.00
#
_symmetry.space_group_name_H-M   'P 1'
#
loop_
_entity.id
_entity.type
_entity.pdbx_description
1 polymer ?
#
loop_
_entity_poly.entity_id
_entity_poly.type
_entity_poly.pdbx_seq_one_letter_code
_entity_poly.pdbx_strand_id
1 'polypeptide(L)'
;KLSGGGQLNDSGSHLLDIIMWIAGEPVVEVSAFSDHFDTEVDINTAVKMKFQRGGLGTLSVVGDAPRWWEEIMIVGSVGQLLYRNGELTHITSIEGASYQVAFPQTSANPVANFIECIRNPKAVNHTPAVCGLRTIELTEAAWRSAAAGGKVVKVPRTA
;
A
#
# COMPACT_ATOMS: atom_id res chain seq x y z
N LYS A 1 8.53 -5.46 21.33
CA LYS A 1 9.16 -4.13 21.63
C LYS A 1 10.28 -3.74 20.68
N LEU A 2 10.96 -4.69 20.03
CA LEU A 2 12.11 -4.41 19.14
C LEU A 2 11.72 -4.23 17.67
N SER A 3 10.55 -4.73 17.23
CA SER A 3 10.10 -4.65 15.82
C SER A 3 9.52 -3.28 15.41
N GLY A 4 9.21 -2.42 16.37
CA GLY A 4 8.60 -1.11 16.09
C GLY A 4 7.12 -1.16 15.65
N GLY A 5 6.54 -2.35 15.54
CA GLY A 5 5.15 -2.58 15.12
C GLY A 5 4.94 -4.03 14.69
N GLY A 6 3.70 -4.35 14.25
CA GLY A 6 3.32 -5.65 13.73
C GLY A 6 3.42 -5.75 12.21
N GLN A 7 2.63 -6.67 11.64
CA GLN A 7 2.64 -6.96 10.21
C GLN A 7 2.20 -5.78 9.35
N LEU A 8 1.30 -4.92 9.86
CA LEU A 8 0.91 -3.71 9.13
C LEU A 8 2.09 -2.73 8.96
N ASN A 9 3.00 -2.66 9.96
CA ASN A 9 4.20 -1.83 9.85
C ASN A 9 5.32 -2.50 9.05
N ASP A 10 5.44 -3.82 9.11
CA ASP A 10 6.45 -4.57 8.36
C ASP A 10 6.03 -4.71 6.88
N SER A 11 5.34 -5.75 6.53
CA SER A 11 4.91 -6.01 5.15
C SER A 11 3.87 -5.00 4.65
N GLY A 12 2.96 -4.57 5.53
CA GLY A 12 1.89 -3.64 5.21
C GLY A 12 2.36 -2.25 4.82
N SER A 13 3.50 -1.77 5.35
CA SER A 13 4.05 -0.46 4.98
C SER A 13 4.39 -0.37 3.49
N HIS A 14 4.96 -1.43 2.92
CA HIS A 14 5.24 -1.51 1.49
C HIS A 14 3.96 -1.44 0.66
N LEU A 15 2.93 -2.18 1.08
CA LEU A 15 1.64 -2.22 0.37
C LEU A 15 0.89 -0.90 0.47
N LEU A 16 0.91 -0.23 1.61
CA LEU A 16 0.29 1.08 1.80
C LEU A 16 0.96 2.15 0.92
N ASP A 17 2.29 2.13 0.82
CA ASP A 17 3.03 3.03 -0.08
C ASP A 17 2.68 2.77 -1.55
N ILE A 18 2.68 1.50 -1.98
CA ILE A 18 2.28 1.09 -3.33
C ILE A 18 0.85 1.54 -3.65
N ILE A 19 -0.10 1.36 -2.73
CA ILE A 19 -1.50 1.76 -2.91
C ILE A 19 -1.61 3.28 -3.12
N MET A 20 -0.93 4.08 -2.30
CA MET A 20 -0.93 5.54 -2.44
C MET A 20 -0.23 5.99 -3.71
N TRP A 21 0.86 5.33 -4.08
CA TRP A 21 1.59 5.61 -5.32
C TRP A 21 0.73 5.32 -6.56
N ILE A 22 0.05 4.17 -6.61
CA ILE A 22 -0.85 3.80 -7.71
C ILE A 22 -2.04 4.77 -7.79
N ALA A 23 -2.67 5.09 -6.65
CA ALA A 23 -3.80 6.01 -6.61
C ALA A 23 -3.43 7.44 -7.03
N GLY A 24 -2.16 7.85 -6.83
CA GLY A 24 -1.69 9.21 -7.10
C GLY A 24 -2.39 10.27 -6.27
N GLU A 25 -2.95 9.87 -5.12
CA GLU A 25 -3.68 10.75 -4.21
C GLU A 25 -3.63 10.23 -2.78
N PRO A 26 -3.77 11.10 -1.77
CA PRO A 26 -3.73 10.68 -0.38
C PRO A 26 -5.00 9.97 0.07
N VAL A 27 -4.83 9.08 1.04
CA VAL A 27 -5.92 8.54 1.85
C VAL A 27 -6.30 9.60 2.90
N VAL A 28 -7.59 9.86 3.06
CA VAL A 28 -8.12 10.87 4.00
C VAL A 28 -8.86 10.27 5.20
N GLU A 29 -9.42 9.08 5.06
CA GLU A 29 -10.13 8.36 6.12
C GLU A 29 -9.83 6.86 6.03
N VAL A 30 -9.73 6.21 7.20
CA VAL A 30 -9.54 4.76 7.31
C VAL A 30 -10.47 4.15 8.34
N SER A 31 -10.78 2.86 8.15
CA SER A 31 -11.40 1.99 9.15
C SER A 31 -10.64 0.67 9.12
N ALA A 32 -10.23 0.14 10.28
CA ALA A 32 -9.41 -1.05 10.35
C ALA A 32 -9.80 -1.95 11.53
N PHE A 33 -9.52 -3.25 11.35
CA PHE A 33 -9.55 -4.27 12.39
C PHE A 33 -8.24 -5.02 12.39
N SER A 34 -7.74 -5.36 13.57
CA SER A 34 -6.51 -6.14 13.72
C SER A 34 -6.73 -7.29 14.69
N ASP A 35 -6.06 -8.40 14.42
CA ASP A 35 -5.92 -9.52 15.33
C ASP A 35 -4.46 -9.63 15.78
N HIS A 36 -4.27 -9.80 17.06
CA HIS A 36 -2.96 -9.83 17.72
C HIS A 36 -2.58 -11.21 18.19
N PHE A 37 -3.54 -12.16 18.21
CA PHE A 37 -3.38 -13.44 18.94
C PHE A 37 -2.85 -13.17 20.36
N ASP A 38 -1.81 -13.88 20.78
CA ASP A 38 -1.17 -13.72 22.09
C ASP A 38 0.05 -12.76 22.05
N THR A 39 0.09 -11.80 21.11
CA THR A 39 1.21 -10.87 20.95
C THR A 39 0.83 -9.41 21.25
N GLU A 40 1.84 -8.56 21.49
CA GLU A 40 1.65 -7.11 21.70
C GLU A 40 1.41 -6.34 20.38
N VAL A 41 1.63 -6.97 19.21
CA VAL A 41 1.58 -6.33 17.89
C VAL A 41 0.56 -7.01 17.00
N ASP A 42 0.11 -6.32 15.97
CA ASP A 42 -0.81 -6.89 14.99
C ASP A 42 -0.15 -7.99 14.16
N ILE A 43 -0.84 -9.12 14.01
CA ILE A 43 -0.46 -10.22 13.12
C ILE A 43 -1.30 -10.18 11.85
N ASN A 44 -2.61 -9.98 11.98
CA ASN A 44 -3.52 -9.82 10.86
C ASN A 44 -4.20 -8.47 10.95
N THR A 45 -4.26 -7.74 9.83
CA THR A 45 -4.92 -6.44 9.78
C THR A 45 -5.68 -6.26 8.47
N ALA A 46 -6.95 -5.86 8.57
CA ALA A 46 -7.78 -5.45 7.45
C ALA A 46 -8.03 -3.94 7.53
N VAL A 47 -7.74 -3.21 6.45
CA VAL A 47 -7.88 -1.75 6.35
C VAL A 47 -8.81 -1.40 5.21
N LYS A 48 -9.78 -0.52 5.45
CA LYS A 48 -10.58 0.18 4.43
C LYS A 48 -10.10 1.62 4.33
N MET A 49 -9.96 2.12 3.12
CA MET A 49 -9.41 3.44 2.83
C MET A 49 -10.35 4.24 1.95
N LYS A 50 -10.46 5.55 2.23
CA LYS A 50 -11.13 6.51 1.35
C LYS A 50 -10.10 7.52 0.88
N PHE A 51 -10.00 7.68 -0.43
CA PHE A 51 -9.10 8.62 -1.07
C PHE A 51 -9.73 10.01 -1.19
N GLN A 52 -8.91 11.02 -1.33
CA GLN A 52 -9.33 12.43 -1.33
C GLN A 52 -10.33 12.76 -2.44
N ARG A 53 -10.19 12.18 -3.63
CA ARG A 53 -11.07 12.39 -4.77
C ARG A 53 -12.24 11.40 -4.85
N GLY A 54 -12.41 10.57 -3.81
CA GLY A 54 -13.57 9.69 -3.65
C GLY A 54 -13.33 8.22 -4.01
N GLY A 55 -12.14 7.83 -4.45
CA GLY A 55 -11.76 6.42 -4.62
C GLY A 55 -11.79 5.65 -3.30
N LEU A 56 -11.98 4.35 -3.38
CA LEU A 56 -11.96 3.46 -2.22
C LEU A 56 -10.88 2.40 -2.40
N GLY A 57 -10.26 2.00 -1.30
CA GLY A 57 -9.28 0.92 -1.27
C GLY A 57 -9.47 0.00 -0.08
N THR A 58 -8.98 -1.22 -0.22
CA THR A 58 -8.90 -2.19 0.88
C THR A 58 -7.52 -2.83 0.87
N LEU A 59 -7.01 -3.13 2.06
CA LEU A 59 -5.79 -3.90 2.26
C LEU A 59 -6.05 -4.98 3.31
N SER A 60 -5.57 -6.17 3.05
CA SER A 60 -5.51 -7.25 4.05
C SER A 60 -4.07 -7.73 4.14
N VAL A 61 -3.50 -7.69 5.34
CA VAL A 61 -2.19 -8.25 5.67
C VAL A 61 -2.41 -9.42 6.63
N VAL A 62 -1.91 -10.60 6.27
CA VAL A 62 -2.11 -11.85 7.01
C VAL A 62 -0.76 -12.45 7.33
N GLY A 63 -0.29 -12.21 8.57
CA GLY A 63 1.05 -12.60 9.02
C GLY A 63 1.19 -14.08 9.36
N ASP A 64 0.08 -14.77 9.62
CA ASP A 64 0.05 -16.23 9.90
C ASP A 64 -0.34 -17.08 8.68
N ALA A 65 -0.31 -16.48 7.49
CA ALA A 65 -0.59 -17.22 6.26
C ALA A 65 0.39 -18.39 6.06
N PRO A 66 -0.08 -19.58 5.62
CA PRO A 66 0.78 -20.77 5.50
C PRO A 66 1.84 -20.64 4.40
N ARG A 67 1.71 -19.66 3.52
CA ARG A 67 2.67 -19.35 2.44
C ARG A 67 2.53 -17.91 2.00
N TRP A 68 3.55 -17.39 1.33
CA TRP A 68 3.50 -16.10 0.67
C TRP A 68 2.39 -16.06 -0.40
N TRP A 69 1.57 -15.02 -0.34
CA TRP A 69 0.56 -14.71 -1.34
C TRP A 69 0.46 -13.20 -1.50
N GLU A 70 0.52 -12.73 -2.73
CA GLU A 70 0.37 -11.31 -3.03
C GLU A 70 -0.60 -11.13 -4.19
N GLU A 71 -1.60 -10.28 -3.98
CA GLU A 71 -2.58 -9.93 -4.99
C GLU A 71 -2.94 -8.45 -4.88
N ILE A 72 -2.93 -7.74 -6.02
CA ILE A 72 -3.34 -6.35 -6.13
C ILE A 72 -4.34 -6.26 -7.30
N MET A 73 -5.55 -5.80 -7.01
CA MET A 73 -6.56 -5.52 -8.02
C MET A 73 -6.84 -4.02 -8.07
N ILE A 74 -6.76 -3.45 -9.26
CA ILE A 74 -7.09 -2.05 -9.52
C ILE A 74 -8.27 -2.02 -10.47
N VAL A 75 -9.37 -1.38 -10.05
CA VAL A 75 -10.59 -1.24 -10.85
C VAL A 75 -10.75 0.21 -11.26
N GLY A 76 -10.70 0.47 -12.54
CA GLY A 76 -10.89 1.79 -13.15
C GLY A 76 -12.09 1.84 -14.09
N SER A 77 -12.40 3.03 -14.58
CA SER A 77 -13.53 3.25 -15.50
C SER A 77 -13.36 2.61 -16.89
N VAL A 78 -12.12 2.31 -17.28
CA VAL A 78 -11.80 1.74 -18.60
C VAL A 78 -11.29 0.30 -18.55
N GLY A 79 -11.20 -0.30 -17.37
CA GLY A 79 -10.76 -1.68 -17.21
C GLY A 79 -10.20 -1.96 -15.82
N GLN A 80 -9.59 -3.12 -15.69
CA GLN A 80 -9.01 -3.61 -14.43
C GLN A 80 -7.59 -4.08 -14.67
N LEU A 81 -6.73 -3.91 -13.66
CA LEU A 81 -5.42 -4.55 -13.58
C LEU A 81 -5.42 -5.53 -12.41
N LEU A 82 -5.01 -6.74 -12.65
CA LEU A 82 -4.82 -7.77 -11.64
C LEU A 82 -3.34 -8.20 -11.64
N TYR A 83 -2.64 -7.86 -10.57
CA TYR A 83 -1.34 -8.45 -10.26
C TYR A 83 -1.55 -9.61 -9.28
N ARG A 84 -0.95 -10.74 -9.55
CA ARG A 84 -1.00 -11.93 -8.67
C ARG A 84 0.30 -12.71 -8.74
N ASN A 85 1.03 -12.75 -7.63
CA ASN A 85 2.26 -13.54 -7.47
C ASN A 85 3.26 -13.43 -8.63
N GLY A 86 3.49 -12.22 -9.15
CA GLY A 86 4.43 -11.96 -10.25
C GLY A 86 3.80 -11.92 -11.66
N GLU A 87 2.51 -12.18 -11.79
CA GLU A 87 1.79 -12.07 -13.07
C GLU A 87 0.89 -10.83 -13.10
N LEU A 88 0.87 -10.11 -14.21
CA LEU A 88 0.02 -8.95 -14.41
C LEU A 88 -0.96 -9.20 -15.56
N THR A 89 -2.25 -9.09 -15.27
CA THR A 89 -3.33 -9.22 -16.25
C THR A 89 -4.08 -7.90 -16.39
N HIS A 90 -4.30 -7.46 -17.61
CA HIS A 90 -5.20 -6.36 -17.94
C HIS A 90 -6.51 -6.91 -18.47
N ILE A 91 -7.61 -6.51 -17.86
CA ILE A 91 -8.98 -6.86 -18.25
C ILE A 91 -9.65 -5.58 -18.75
N THR A 92 -10.04 -5.55 -20.02
CA THR A 92 -10.70 -4.38 -20.62
C THR A 92 -12.18 -4.33 -20.23
N SER A 93 -12.75 -3.13 -20.14
CA SER A 93 -14.19 -2.95 -19.88
C SER A 93 -15.04 -3.28 -21.10
N ILE A 94 -14.45 -3.26 -22.29
CA ILE A 94 -15.13 -3.62 -23.55
C ILE A 94 -14.89 -5.10 -23.80
N GLU A 95 -15.96 -5.89 -23.90
CA GLU A 95 -15.96 -7.32 -24.23
C GLU A 95 -15.34 -8.25 -23.17
N GLY A 96 -14.86 -7.74 -22.02
CA GLY A 96 -14.23 -8.57 -20.99
C GLY A 96 -12.95 -9.28 -21.43
N ALA A 97 -12.29 -8.78 -22.49
CA ALA A 97 -11.06 -9.36 -22.97
C ALA A 97 -9.93 -9.22 -21.91
N SER A 98 -9.16 -10.28 -21.74
CA SER A 98 -8.09 -10.38 -20.76
C SER A 98 -6.76 -10.58 -21.47
N TYR A 99 -5.75 -9.79 -21.10
CA TYR A 99 -4.42 -9.83 -21.69
C TYR A 99 -3.36 -9.93 -20.61
N GLN A 100 -2.39 -10.82 -20.80
CA GLN A 100 -1.18 -10.83 -19.98
C GLN A 100 -0.30 -9.65 -20.35
N VAL A 101 0.17 -8.91 -19.35
CA VAL A 101 1.04 -7.75 -19.53
C VAL A 101 2.45 -8.13 -19.16
N ALA A 102 3.39 -7.99 -20.10
CA ALA A 102 4.80 -8.20 -19.80
C ALA A 102 5.34 -7.04 -18.95
N PHE A 103 6.09 -7.37 -17.92
CA PHE A 103 6.82 -6.35 -17.16
C PHE A 103 7.95 -5.76 -18.01
N PRO A 104 8.25 -4.45 -17.86
CA PRO A 104 9.38 -3.85 -18.54
C PRO A 104 10.68 -4.58 -18.13
N GLN A 105 11.57 -4.79 -19.12
CA GLN A 105 12.86 -5.47 -18.92
C GLN A 105 13.81 -4.68 -18.00
N THR A 106 13.58 -3.39 -17.87
CA THR A 106 14.36 -2.49 -17.01
C THR A 106 13.52 -2.01 -15.84
N SER A 107 13.82 -2.48 -14.65
CA SER A 107 13.31 -1.89 -13.42
C SER A 107 14.21 -0.73 -12.97
N ALA A 108 13.61 0.31 -12.41
CA ALA A 108 14.39 1.34 -11.73
C ALA A 108 15.16 0.71 -10.57
N ASN A 109 16.47 0.95 -10.51
CA ASN A 109 17.29 0.51 -9.39
C ASN A 109 17.29 1.60 -8.31
N PRO A 110 16.71 1.39 -7.13
CA PRO A 110 16.61 2.40 -6.08
C PRO A 110 17.99 2.86 -5.58
N VAL A 111 18.98 1.96 -5.52
CA VAL A 111 20.36 2.32 -5.14
C VAL A 111 21.00 3.23 -6.18
N ALA A 112 20.82 2.93 -7.47
CA ALA A 112 21.32 3.78 -8.55
C ALA A 112 20.67 5.17 -8.51
N ASN A 113 19.35 5.25 -8.30
CA ASN A 113 18.66 6.54 -8.16
C ASN A 113 19.14 7.32 -6.93
N PHE A 114 19.35 6.66 -5.80
CA PHE A 114 19.91 7.30 -4.61
C PHE A 114 21.30 7.90 -4.87
N ILE A 115 22.20 7.15 -5.52
CA ILE A 115 23.54 7.64 -5.88
C ILE A 115 23.45 8.81 -6.87
N GLU A 116 22.55 8.72 -7.84
CA GLU A 116 22.29 9.81 -8.80
C GLU A 116 21.83 11.09 -8.09
N CYS A 117 20.90 10.99 -7.15
CA CYS A 117 20.44 12.15 -6.37
C CYS A 117 21.55 12.81 -5.53
N ILE A 118 22.53 12.02 -5.04
CA ILE A 118 23.70 12.58 -4.36
C ILE A 118 24.62 13.34 -5.32
N ARG A 119 24.83 12.78 -6.53
CA ARG A 119 25.76 13.35 -7.53
C ARG A 119 25.17 14.49 -8.34
N ASN A 120 23.87 14.49 -8.53
CA ASN A 120 23.16 15.44 -9.37
C ASN A 120 21.97 16.06 -8.61
N PRO A 121 22.09 17.29 -8.09
CA PRO A 121 20.99 17.95 -7.37
C PRO A 121 19.71 18.18 -8.18
N LYS A 122 19.75 17.96 -9.50
CA LYS A 122 18.59 18.05 -10.40
C LYS A 122 17.96 16.69 -10.69
N ALA A 123 18.55 15.60 -10.20
CA ALA A 123 17.97 14.27 -10.37
C ALA A 123 16.62 14.15 -9.65
N VAL A 124 15.70 13.42 -10.24
CA VAL A 124 14.40 13.13 -9.63
C VAL A 124 14.59 12.07 -8.56
N ASN A 125 14.27 12.40 -7.31
CA ASN A 125 14.20 11.43 -6.24
C ASN A 125 12.85 10.68 -6.35
N HIS A 126 12.90 9.40 -6.72
CA HIS A 126 11.71 8.57 -6.87
C HIS A 126 11.12 8.07 -5.54
N THR A 127 11.89 8.14 -4.45
CA THR A 127 11.49 7.70 -3.11
C THR A 127 11.79 8.77 -2.06
N PRO A 128 11.17 9.97 -2.17
CA PRO A 128 11.41 11.03 -1.20
C PRO A 128 10.90 10.64 0.20
N ALA A 129 11.53 11.15 1.24
CA ALA A 129 11.20 10.84 2.64
C ALA A 129 9.71 11.08 2.99
N VAL A 130 9.04 11.98 2.26
CA VAL A 130 7.60 12.23 2.43
C VAL A 130 6.75 10.99 2.15
N CYS A 131 7.17 10.07 1.28
CA CYS A 131 6.44 8.80 1.04
C CYS A 131 6.40 7.97 2.32
N GLY A 132 7.54 7.81 3.00
CA GLY A 132 7.59 7.11 4.29
C GLY A 132 6.75 7.81 5.37
N LEU A 133 6.79 9.16 5.43
CA LEU A 133 5.94 9.91 6.36
C LEU A 133 4.44 9.61 6.11
N ARG A 134 3.97 9.66 4.87
CA ARG A 134 2.57 9.37 4.53
C ARG A 134 2.17 7.93 4.85
N THR A 135 3.08 6.99 4.65
CA THR A 135 2.87 5.58 5.03
C THR A 135 2.68 5.43 6.53
N ILE A 136 3.52 6.07 7.34
CA ILE A 136 3.40 6.01 8.80
C ILE A 136 2.14 6.72 9.31
N GLU A 137 1.78 7.88 8.77
CA GLU A 137 0.53 8.58 9.11
C GLU A 137 -0.70 7.68 8.87
N LEU A 138 -0.71 6.95 7.77
CA LEU A 138 -1.78 6.01 7.43
C LEU A 138 -1.78 4.79 8.34
N THR A 139 -0.61 4.20 8.61
CA THR A 139 -0.44 3.06 9.53
C THR A 139 -0.93 3.40 10.92
N GLU A 140 -0.52 4.54 11.48
CA GLU A 140 -0.98 5.00 12.81
C GLU A 140 -2.49 5.27 12.85
N ALA A 141 -3.05 5.82 11.77
CA ALA A 141 -4.50 6.03 11.69
C ALA A 141 -5.25 4.69 11.66
N ALA A 142 -4.73 3.68 10.95
CA ALA A 142 -5.29 2.34 10.93
C ALA A 142 -5.23 1.67 12.32
N TRP A 143 -4.11 1.76 13.02
CA TRP A 143 -3.99 1.25 14.40
C TRP A 143 -4.96 1.95 15.36
N ARG A 144 -5.11 3.27 15.28
CA ARG A 144 -6.11 4.01 16.09
C ARG A 144 -7.53 3.56 15.78
N SER A 145 -7.84 3.29 14.52
CA SER A 145 -9.14 2.77 14.11
C SER A 145 -9.37 1.37 14.72
N ALA A 146 -8.42 0.46 14.59
CA ALA A 146 -8.49 -0.88 15.13
C ALA A 146 -8.68 -0.87 16.65
N ALA A 147 -7.90 -0.07 17.38
CA ALA A 147 -8.02 0.11 18.83
C ALA A 147 -9.40 0.70 19.25
N ALA A 148 -10.06 1.43 18.34
CA ALA A 148 -11.39 1.99 18.55
C ALA A 148 -12.53 1.08 18.03
N GLY A 149 -12.25 -0.21 17.76
CA GLY A 149 -13.24 -1.17 17.28
C GLY A 149 -13.69 -0.92 15.85
N GLY A 150 -12.80 -0.43 14.99
CA GLY A 150 -13.06 -0.19 13.57
C GLY A 150 -13.73 1.14 13.24
N LYS A 151 -13.78 2.08 14.18
CA LYS A 151 -14.32 3.43 13.92
C LYS A 151 -13.49 4.15 12.84
N VAL A 152 -14.19 4.92 12.02
CA VAL A 152 -13.52 5.74 11.00
C VAL A 152 -12.62 6.78 11.66
N VAL A 153 -11.37 6.83 11.21
CA VAL A 153 -10.35 7.78 11.67
C VAL A 153 -9.86 8.61 10.47
N LYS A 154 -9.74 9.93 10.66
CA LYS A 154 -9.10 10.79 9.69
C LYS A 154 -7.59 10.54 9.69
N VAL A 155 -7.00 10.44 8.51
CA VAL A 155 -5.55 10.37 8.35
C VAL A 155 -4.98 11.78 8.46
N PRO A 156 -4.11 12.05 9.45
CA PRO A 156 -3.47 13.37 9.56
C PRO A 156 -2.54 13.60 8.36
N ARG A 157 -2.33 14.86 8.03
CA ARG A 157 -1.29 15.27 7.07
C ARG A 157 -0.43 16.30 7.76
N THR A 158 0.70 15.84 8.24
CA THR A 158 1.74 16.74 8.74
C THR A 158 2.29 17.57 7.58
N ALA A 159 2.48 18.87 7.81
CA ALA A 159 2.97 19.83 6.82
C ALA A 159 4.42 19.54 6.41
#